data_6f328cb393c6c79e4e868154aaf00fa3
#
_entry.id   6f328cb393c6c79e4e868154aaf00fa3
#
_cell.length_a   1.000
_cell.length_b   1.000
_cell.length_c   1.000
_cell.angle_alpha   90.00
_cell.angle_beta   90.00
_cell.angle_gamma   90.00
#
_symmetry.space_group_name_H-M   'P 1'
#
loop_
_entity.id
_entity.type
_entity.pdbx_description
1 polymer ?
#
loop_
_entity_poly.entity_id
_entity_poly.type
_entity_poly.pdbx_seq_one_letter_code
_entity_poly.pdbx_strand_id
1 'polypeptide(L)'
;LIALFDGVAGEGLEPDAIVGNLPPDQRQLVEILKVFAQNASLMIMDEATAALDGRQSQRFFEILRAKKVDGVSTIMISHRLDEVFAVCDRITVMRNGATISELDTSTTTREAVVHDMVGDVRAAPARQQGCLAAPASLKVENAISTGVRGVTLEAYPGEILGLAGLQGQGQSALLKGLFGANPFTSGDVQFAGQKVTIAKPAQAVHNGFAYVSGDRGRDASFQGRSIFENLVAALMVREKKKLIRPATLKPRVQKVADDMKTKFAGMDMPIGTLSGGNQQKIFISRWLATAPKLLLLDDPTKGIDLGAKADLFALMRQQADAGATILFYSSEDAEILEYADRILVFNGGRISAELTGEDMTPINMTRAAYGDAA
;
A
#
# COMPACT_ATOMS: atom_id res chain seq x y z
N LEU A 1 -6.29 26.97 -18.33
CA LEU A 1 -5.66 25.66 -18.03
C LEU A 1 -6.49 24.83 -17.05
N ILE A 2 -6.95 25.42 -15.91
CA ILE A 2 -7.82 24.71 -14.95
C ILE A 2 -9.06 24.14 -15.65
N ALA A 3 -9.65 24.87 -16.60
CA ALA A 3 -10.77 24.43 -17.42
C ALA A 3 -10.52 23.13 -18.22
N LEU A 4 -9.26 22.71 -18.43
CA LEU A 4 -8.96 21.40 -19.03
C LEU A 4 -9.45 20.21 -18.18
N PHE A 5 -9.60 20.43 -16.87
CA PHE A 5 -10.10 19.46 -15.92
C PHE A 5 -11.47 19.87 -15.33
N ASP A 6 -12.21 20.77 -15.99
CA ASP A 6 -13.55 21.17 -15.54
C ASP A 6 -14.46 19.97 -15.33
N GLY A 7 -15.15 19.95 -14.18
CA GLY A 7 -16.01 18.85 -13.77
C GLY A 7 -15.27 17.64 -13.16
N VAL A 8 -13.93 17.64 -13.16
CA VAL A 8 -13.11 16.51 -12.67
C VAL A 8 -12.06 16.95 -11.65
N ALA A 9 -11.66 18.24 -11.64
CA ALA A 9 -10.65 18.78 -10.71
C ALA A 9 -11.12 18.85 -9.24
N GLY A 10 -12.38 18.56 -8.97
CA GLY A 10 -13.00 18.76 -7.65
C GLY A 10 -13.33 20.24 -7.37
N GLU A 11 -14.28 20.49 -6.46
CA GLU A 11 -14.55 21.83 -5.97
C GLU A 11 -13.33 22.35 -5.20
N GLY A 12 -12.80 23.52 -5.56
CA GLY A 12 -11.78 24.22 -4.76
C GLY A 12 -10.38 24.34 -5.36
N LEU A 13 -10.15 23.99 -6.62
CA LEU A 13 -8.90 24.33 -7.30
C LEU A 13 -8.96 25.79 -7.79
N GLU A 14 -8.81 26.74 -6.87
CA GLU A 14 -8.79 28.15 -7.16
C GLU A 14 -7.40 28.62 -7.60
N PRO A 15 -7.29 29.55 -8.59
CA PRO A 15 -5.99 30.05 -9.08
C PRO A 15 -5.08 30.64 -7.98
N ASP A 16 -5.67 31.23 -6.95
CA ASP A 16 -4.96 31.87 -5.84
C ASP A 16 -4.72 30.94 -4.64
N ALA A 17 -5.10 29.67 -4.74
CA ALA A 17 -4.91 28.71 -3.66
C ALA A 17 -3.43 28.42 -3.40
N ILE A 18 -3.05 28.34 -2.14
CA ILE A 18 -1.69 27.95 -1.73
C ILE A 18 -1.53 26.46 -1.95
N VAL A 19 -0.67 26.07 -2.90
CA VAL A 19 -0.47 24.65 -3.31
C VAL A 19 -0.16 23.73 -2.14
N GLY A 20 0.61 24.21 -1.14
CA GLY A 20 0.93 23.43 0.05
C GLY A 20 -0.29 22.98 0.88
N ASN A 21 -1.41 23.70 0.79
CA ASN A 21 -2.65 23.41 1.51
C ASN A 21 -3.61 22.50 0.72
N LEU A 22 -3.35 22.28 -0.57
CA LEU A 22 -4.19 21.44 -1.42
C LEU A 22 -4.07 19.97 -1.06
N PRO A 23 -5.12 19.17 -1.26
CA PRO A 23 -5.04 17.72 -1.17
C PRO A 23 -4.11 17.13 -2.25
N PRO A 24 -3.60 15.90 -2.08
CA PRO A 24 -2.58 15.32 -2.95
C PRO A 24 -2.97 15.25 -4.42
N ASP A 25 -4.21 14.91 -4.74
CA ASP A 25 -4.77 14.85 -6.09
C ASP A 25 -4.75 16.22 -6.77
N GLN A 26 -5.19 17.28 -6.08
CA GLN A 26 -5.17 18.63 -6.60
C GLN A 26 -3.73 19.16 -6.78
N ARG A 27 -2.81 18.83 -5.88
CA ARG A 27 -1.38 19.14 -6.07
C ARG A 27 -0.82 18.50 -7.32
N GLN A 28 -1.18 17.25 -7.57
CA GLN A 28 -0.77 16.52 -8.78
C GLN A 28 -1.33 17.18 -10.05
N LEU A 29 -2.60 17.60 -10.03
CA LEU A 29 -3.21 18.35 -11.14
C LEU A 29 -2.48 19.66 -11.42
N VAL A 30 -2.06 20.39 -10.37
CA VAL A 30 -1.27 21.63 -10.56
C VAL A 30 0.06 21.34 -11.25
N GLU A 31 0.77 20.26 -10.89
CA GLU A 31 2.02 19.87 -11.55
C GLU A 31 1.78 19.50 -13.02
N ILE A 32 0.73 18.76 -13.34
CA ILE A 32 0.35 18.43 -14.72
C ILE A 32 0.02 19.70 -15.53
N LEU A 33 -0.76 20.60 -14.96
CA LEU A 33 -1.14 21.87 -15.59
C LEU A 33 0.08 22.76 -15.88
N LYS A 34 1.07 22.78 -15.01
CA LYS A 34 2.34 23.49 -15.21
C LYS A 34 3.08 22.96 -16.46
N VAL A 35 3.13 21.65 -16.67
CA VAL A 35 3.75 21.04 -17.85
C VAL A 35 2.98 21.43 -19.13
N PHE A 36 1.66 21.37 -19.10
CA PHE A 36 0.83 21.77 -20.25
C PHE A 36 0.95 23.26 -20.59
N ALA A 37 1.18 24.11 -19.57
CA ALA A 37 1.38 25.56 -19.77
C ALA A 37 2.65 25.90 -20.57
N GLN A 38 3.65 25.04 -20.55
CA GLN A 38 4.93 25.30 -21.20
C GLN A 38 4.90 25.07 -22.71
N ASN A 39 3.83 24.48 -23.27
CA ASN A 39 3.68 24.14 -24.70
C ASN A 39 4.92 23.43 -25.28
N ALA A 40 5.51 22.52 -24.50
CA ALA A 40 6.69 21.75 -24.88
C ALA A 40 6.35 20.76 -26.01
N SER A 41 7.30 20.56 -26.95
CA SER A 41 7.18 19.52 -27.98
C SER A 41 7.43 18.10 -27.49
N LEU A 42 8.11 17.99 -26.32
CA LEU A 42 8.36 16.75 -25.61
C LEU A 42 7.98 16.93 -24.12
N MET A 43 7.12 16.06 -23.64
CA MET A 43 6.73 16.02 -22.22
C MET A 43 7.25 14.75 -21.57
N ILE A 44 7.73 14.85 -20.33
CA ILE A 44 8.13 13.70 -19.50
C ILE A 44 7.21 13.68 -18.29
N MET A 45 6.48 12.58 -18.13
CA MET A 45 5.50 12.37 -17.08
C MET A 45 5.95 11.17 -16.20
N ASP A 46 6.41 11.47 -14.99
CA ASP A 46 6.87 10.46 -14.04
C ASP A 46 5.78 10.22 -13.00
N GLU A 47 5.16 9.03 -13.05
CA GLU A 47 4.04 8.61 -12.19
C GLU A 47 2.94 9.68 -12.03
N ALA A 48 2.62 10.40 -13.11
CA ALA A 48 1.75 11.56 -13.08
C ALA A 48 0.32 11.28 -12.57
N THR A 49 -0.13 10.03 -12.58
CA THR A 49 -1.48 9.61 -12.18
C THR A 49 -1.53 9.03 -10.76
N ALA A 50 -0.41 8.93 -10.05
CA ALA A 50 -0.31 8.23 -8.77
C ALA A 50 -1.28 8.76 -7.67
N ALA A 51 -1.63 10.05 -7.72
CA ALA A 51 -2.55 10.67 -6.77
C ALA A 51 -3.95 10.96 -7.36
N LEU A 52 -4.16 10.70 -8.66
CA LEU A 52 -5.41 10.98 -9.37
C LEU A 52 -6.43 9.86 -9.14
N ASP A 53 -7.70 10.22 -9.07
CA ASP A 53 -8.80 9.26 -9.15
C ASP A 53 -9.03 8.76 -10.59
N GLY A 54 -9.94 7.78 -10.77
CA GLY A 54 -10.20 7.18 -12.07
C GLY A 54 -10.74 8.18 -13.12
N ARG A 55 -11.55 9.16 -12.69
CA ARG A 55 -12.13 10.19 -13.59
C ARG A 55 -11.07 11.21 -14.02
N GLN A 56 -10.24 11.64 -13.07
CA GLN A 56 -9.12 12.55 -13.31
C GLN A 56 -8.08 11.90 -14.24
N SER A 57 -7.75 10.63 -14.02
CA SER A 57 -6.83 9.85 -14.85
C SER A 57 -7.36 9.71 -16.28
N GLN A 58 -8.64 9.37 -16.45
CA GLN A 58 -9.26 9.27 -17.77
C GLN A 58 -9.20 10.60 -18.52
N ARG A 59 -9.53 11.70 -17.84
CA ARG A 59 -9.45 13.05 -18.44
C ARG A 59 -8.03 13.42 -18.83
N PHE A 60 -7.06 13.11 -18.00
CA PHE A 60 -5.64 13.30 -18.30
C PHE A 60 -5.22 12.56 -19.59
N PHE A 61 -5.65 11.30 -19.76
CA PHE A 61 -5.35 10.52 -20.96
C PHE A 61 -6.02 11.08 -22.22
N GLU A 62 -7.23 11.63 -22.12
CA GLU A 62 -7.88 12.32 -23.23
C GLU A 62 -7.06 13.53 -23.69
N ILE A 63 -6.55 14.32 -22.74
CA ILE A 63 -5.70 15.48 -23.04
C ILE A 63 -4.39 15.04 -23.69
N LEU A 64 -3.75 13.98 -23.20
CA LEU A 64 -2.52 13.45 -23.81
C LEU A 64 -2.75 12.99 -25.25
N ARG A 65 -3.87 12.30 -25.52
CA ARG A 65 -4.22 11.90 -26.89
C ARG A 65 -4.45 13.11 -27.81
N ALA A 66 -5.10 14.15 -27.33
CA ALA A 66 -5.27 15.39 -28.07
C ALA A 66 -3.92 16.06 -28.38
N LYS A 67 -3.03 16.15 -27.39
CA LYS A 67 -1.68 16.70 -27.56
C LYS A 67 -0.84 15.90 -28.57
N LYS A 68 -1.00 14.59 -28.59
CA LYS A 68 -0.35 13.72 -29.57
C LYS A 68 -0.80 14.08 -31.01
N VAL A 69 -2.09 14.36 -31.26
CA VAL A 69 -2.61 14.82 -32.55
C VAL A 69 -1.98 16.16 -32.94
N ASP A 70 -1.72 17.03 -31.95
CA ASP A 70 -1.01 18.31 -32.13
C ASP A 70 0.52 18.14 -32.35
N GLY A 71 1.04 16.92 -32.47
CA GLY A 71 2.45 16.61 -32.71
C GLY A 71 3.35 16.63 -31.47
N VAL A 72 2.78 16.65 -30.28
CA VAL A 72 3.55 16.59 -29.02
C VAL A 72 3.91 15.14 -28.69
N SER A 73 5.20 14.89 -28.42
CA SER A 73 5.68 13.59 -27.92
C SER A 73 5.60 13.52 -26.41
N THR A 74 5.22 12.35 -25.88
CA THR A 74 5.16 12.14 -24.43
C THR A 74 5.95 10.88 -24.04
N ILE A 75 6.83 10.99 -23.05
CA ILE A 75 7.43 9.86 -22.35
C ILE A 75 6.69 9.73 -21.02
N MET A 76 6.02 8.61 -20.83
CA MET A 76 5.28 8.32 -19.59
C MET A 76 5.98 7.20 -18.83
N ILE A 77 6.32 7.47 -17.58
CA ILE A 77 6.88 6.48 -16.65
C ILE A 77 5.73 6.08 -15.72
N SER A 78 5.36 4.80 -15.75
CA SER A 78 4.30 4.24 -14.90
C SER A 78 4.57 2.77 -14.65
N HIS A 79 4.14 2.29 -13.48
CA HIS A 79 4.06 0.86 -13.15
C HIS A 79 2.65 0.30 -13.36
N ARG A 80 1.67 1.14 -13.68
CA ARG A 80 0.27 0.79 -13.93
C ARG A 80 0.06 0.46 -15.41
N LEU A 81 0.13 -0.82 -15.73
CA LEU A 81 0.06 -1.27 -17.14
C LEU A 81 -1.25 -0.89 -17.83
N ASP A 82 -2.37 -0.80 -17.09
CA ASP A 82 -3.65 -0.33 -17.65
C ASP A 82 -3.52 1.05 -18.28
N GLU A 83 -2.78 1.94 -17.64
CA GLU A 83 -2.53 3.30 -18.13
C GLU A 83 -1.61 3.28 -19.36
N VAL A 84 -0.55 2.49 -19.30
CA VAL A 84 0.42 2.34 -20.41
C VAL A 84 -0.28 1.82 -21.67
N PHE A 85 -1.06 0.74 -21.55
CA PHE A 85 -1.80 0.18 -22.67
C PHE A 85 -2.93 1.09 -23.19
N ALA A 86 -3.45 1.98 -22.33
CA ALA A 86 -4.51 2.91 -22.73
C ALA A 86 -3.99 4.09 -23.57
N VAL A 87 -2.72 4.50 -23.44
CA VAL A 87 -2.23 5.78 -23.96
C VAL A 87 -0.96 5.66 -24.80
N CYS A 88 -0.06 4.72 -24.47
CA CYS A 88 1.24 4.61 -25.12
C CYS A 88 1.17 3.78 -26.40
N ASP A 89 1.99 4.13 -27.39
CA ASP A 89 2.16 3.35 -28.63
C ASP A 89 3.25 2.29 -28.48
N ARG A 90 4.31 2.63 -27.73
CA ARG A 90 5.47 1.76 -27.47
C ARG A 90 5.78 1.71 -25.98
N ILE A 91 6.31 0.58 -25.57
CA ILE A 91 6.75 0.32 -24.19
C ILE A 91 8.24 0.00 -24.21
N THR A 92 9.02 0.71 -23.42
CA THR A 92 10.41 0.35 -23.12
C THR A 92 10.46 -0.17 -21.70
N VAL A 93 10.73 -1.46 -21.52
CA VAL A 93 10.87 -2.06 -20.19
C VAL A 93 12.29 -1.85 -19.70
N MET A 94 12.42 -1.24 -18.53
CA MET A 94 13.70 -1.01 -17.86
C MET A 94 13.76 -1.75 -16.53
N ARG A 95 14.89 -2.40 -16.25
CA ARG A 95 15.15 -3.11 -14.99
C ARG A 95 16.60 -2.93 -14.56
N ASN A 96 16.83 -2.51 -13.32
CA ASN A 96 18.16 -2.23 -12.75
C ASN A 96 19.04 -1.28 -13.62
N GLY A 97 18.41 -0.30 -14.26
CA GLY A 97 19.11 0.69 -15.09
C GLY A 97 19.43 0.23 -16.51
N ALA A 98 19.01 -0.96 -16.92
CA ALA A 98 19.17 -1.49 -18.29
C ALA A 98 17.83 -1.62 -19.00
N THR A 99 17.80 -1.35 -20.30
CA THR A 99 16.67 -1.68 -21.17
C THR A 99 16.62 -3.20 -21.37
N ILE A 100 15.48 -3.80 -21.08
CA ILE A 100 15.24 -5.23 -21.22
C ILE A 100 14.58 -5.53 -22.56
N SER A 101 13.55 -4.75 -22.91
CA SER A 101 12.82 -4.91 -24.16
C SER A 101 12.19 -3.58 -24.62
N GLU A 102 11.91 -3.51 -25.92
CA GLU A 102 11.11 -2.48 -26.56
C GLU A 102 9.95 -3.17 -27.30
N LEU A 103 8.72 -2.79 -27.00
CA LEU A 103 7.53 -3.49 -27.43
C LEU A 103 6.51 -2.50 -27.98
N ASP A 104 5.77 -2.90 -29.02
CA ASP A 104 4.59 -2.18 -29.49
C ASP A 104 3.36 -2.60 -28.67
N THR A 105 2.61 -1.63 -28.14
CA THR A 105 1.39 -1.90 -27.36
C THR A 105 0.31 -2.62 -28.15
N SER A 106 0.28 -2.44 -29.49
CA SER A 106 -0.68 -3.10 -30.37
C SER A 106 -0.43 -4.58 -30.61
N THR A 107 0.79 -5.06 -30.37
CA THR A 107 1.21 -6.43 -30.67
C THR A 107 1.66 -7.24 -29.46
N THR A 108 1.91 -6.58 -28.33
CA THR A 108 2.34 -7.23 -27.08
C THR A 108 1.17 -7.50 -26.15
N THR A 109 1.42 -8.35 -25.14
CA THR A 109 0.46 -8.65 -24.07
C THR A 109 0.96 -8.13 -22.72
N ARG A 110 0.03 -7.96 -21.76
CA ARG A 110 0.39 -7.54 -20.41
C ARG A 110 1.31 -8.52 -19.73
N GLU A 111 1.07 -9.80 -19.91
CA GLU A 111 1.85 -10.90 -19.35
C GLU A 111 3.31 -10.84 -19.83
N ALA A 112 3.53 -10.55 -21.11
CA ALA A 112 4.87 -10.39 -21.68
C ALA A 112 5.60 -9.18 -21.06
N VAL A 113 4.91 -8.04 -20.92
CA VAL A 113 5.49 -6.85 -20.27
C VAL A 113 5.82 -7.12 -18.81
N VAL A 114 4.91 -7.76 -18.05
CA VAL A 114 5.13 -8.14 -16.65
C VAL A 114 6.34 -9.09 -16.52
N HIS A 115 6.42 -10.10 -17.40
CA HIS A 115 7.56 -11.02 -17.41
C HIS A 115 8.88 -10.26 -17.60
N ASP A 116 8.95 -9.31 -18.51
CA ASP A 116 10.16 -8.52 -18.75
C ASP A 116 10.49 -7.57 -17.59
N MET A 117 9.47 -6.99 -16.93
CA MET A 117 9.64 -6.12 -15.77
C MET A 117 10.18 -6.88 -14.54
N VAL A 118 9.64 -8.05 -14.25
CA VAL A 118 9.92 -8.81 -13.01
C VAL A 118 10.97 -9.89 -13.24
N GLY A 119 11.06 -10.45 -14.44
CA GLY A 119 11.80 -11.67 -14.74
C GLY A 119 10.95 -12.90 -14.43
N ASP A 120 11.60 -14.01 -14.08
CA ASP A 120 10.88 -15.22 -13.68
C ASP A 120 9.97 -14.95 -12.48
N VAL A 121 8.68 -14.76 -12.76
CA VAL A 121 7.65 -14.54 -11.74
C VAL A 121 7.55 -15.81 -10.91
N ARG A 122 7.87 -15.72 -9.64
CA ARG A 122 7.46 -16.77 -8.71
C ARG A 122 5.92 -16.77 -8.69
N ALA A 123 5.34 -17.95 -8.95
CA ALA A 123 3.90 -18.12 -8.83
C ALA A 123 3.43 -17.57 -7.47
N ALA A 124 2.27 -16.92 -7.48
CA ALA A 124 1.65 -16.44 -6.23
C ALA A 124 1.61 -17.61 -5.23
N PRO A 125 1.99 -17.37 -3.96
CA PRO A 125 1.96 -18.44 -2.95
C PRO A 125 0.54 -18.99 -2.85
N ALA A 126 0.43 -20.33 -2.76
CA ALA A 126 -0.86 -20.99 -2.66
C ALA A 126 -1.65 -20.48 -1.44
N ARG A 127 -2.94 -20.18 -1.64
CA ARG A 127 -3.86 -19.80 -0.55
C ARG A 127 -3.94 -20.93 0.47
N GLN A 128 -3.85 -20.60 1.74
CA GLN A 128 -4.07 -21.59 2.81
C GLN A 128 -5.56 -21.75 3.09
N GLN A 129 -6.16 -22.80 2.55
CA GLN A 129 -7.49 -23.25 2.97
C GLN A 129 -7.32 -24.07 4.26
N GLY A 130 -7.61 -23.54 5.41
CA GLY A 130 -7.53 -24.30 6.67
C GLY A 130 -7.26 -23.50 7.94
N CYS A 131 -6.94 -22.23 7.84
CA CYS A 131 -6.70 -21.39 9.03
C CYS A 131 -7.91 -21.29 9.97
N LEU A 132 -9.14 -21.51 9.47
CA LEU A 132 -10.40 -21.40 10.23
C LEU A 132 -10.63 -22.55 11.24
N ALA A 133 -9.82 -23.60 11.23
CA ALA A 133 -9.95 -24.72 12.17
C ALA A 133 -9.37 -24.42 13.56
N ALA A 134 -8.54 -23.39 13.69
CA ALA A 134 -7.97 -22.96 14.96
C ALA A 134 -8.87 -21.89 15.64
N PRO A 135 -8.77 -21.72 16.96
CA PRO A 135 -9.39 -20.57 17.63
C PRO A 135 -8.89 -19.25 17.06
N ALA A 136 -9.77 -18.27 16.87
CA ALA A 136 -9.41 -16.96 16.38
C ALA A 136 -8.32 -16.31 17.25
N SER A 137 -7.27 -15.80 16.60
CA SER A 137 -6.20 -15.05 17.27
C SER A 137 -6.61 -13.64 17.60
N LEU A 138 -7.41 -13.01 16.73
CA LEU A 138 -7.98 -11.69 16.91
C LEU A 138 -9.50 -11.77 16.85
N LYS A 139 -10.19 -11.19 17.84
CA LYS A 139 -11.62 -10.93 17.83
C LYS A 139 -11.87 -9.46 18.07
N VAL A 140 -12.71 -8.88 17.27
CA VAL A 140 -13.17 -7.51 17.40
C VAL A 140 -14.69 -7.56 17.48
N GLU A 141 -15.26 -6.97 18.51
CA GLU A 141 -16.71 -6.96 18.73
C GLU A 141 -17.22 -5.53 18.80
N ASN A 142 -18.11 -5.17 17.87
CA ASN A 142 -18.82 -3.91 17.80
C ASN A 142 -17.90 -2.66 17.95
N ALA A 143 -16.75 -2.68 17.25
CA ALA A 143 -15.78 -1.59 17.29
C ALA A 143 -16.35 -0.32 16.64
N ILE A 144 -16.20 0.82 17.33
CA ILE A 144 -16.63 2.14 16.86
C ILE A 144 -15.49 3.14 17.02
N SER A 145 -15.21 3.89 15.96
CA SER A 145 -14.32 5.07 15.97
C SER A 145 -14.66 5.97 14.78
N THR A 146 -13.92 7.05 14.59
CA THR A 146 -14.05 7.85 13.36
C THR A 146 -13.77 6.98 12.14
N GLY A 147 -14.79 6.75 11.30
CA GLY A 147 -14.71 5.92 10.10
C GLY A 147 -15.00 4.42 10.33
N VAL A 148 -15.27 3.99 11.56
CA VAL A 148 -15.67 2.59 11.89
C VAL A 148 -16.97 2.61 12.66
N ARG A 149 -17.98 1.83 12.22
CA ARG A 149 -19.35 1.89 12.71
C ARG A 149 -19.88 0.52 13.12
N GLY A 150 -19.41 0.00 14.26
CA GLY A 150 -19.87 -1.29 14.80
C GLY A 150 -19.33 -2.48 14.02
N VAL A 151 -18.01 -2.47 13.75
CA VAL A 151 -17.34 -3.58 13.08
C VAL A 151 -17.11 -4.73 14.03
N THR A 152 -17.55 -5.92 13.59
CA THR A 152 -17.28 -7.20 14.26
C THR A 152 -16.57 -8.12 13.29
N LEU A 153 -15.44 -8.70 13.69
CA LEU A 153 -14.65 -9.63 12.88
C LEU A 153 -13.85 -10.59 13.74
N GLU A 154 -13.48 -11.70 13.15
CA GLU A 154 -12.48 -12.63 13.66
C GLU A 154 -11.36 -12.80 12.63
N ALA A 155 -10.13 -12.99 13.08
CA ALA A 155 -9.01 -13.38 12.24
C ALA A 155 -8.19 -14.47 12.93
N TYR A 156 -7.55 -15.33 12.13
CA TYR A 156 -7.00 -16.60 12.58
C TYR A 156 -5.47 -16.63 12.46
N PRO A 157 -4.79 -17.49 13.25
CA PRO A 157 -3.34 -17.69 13.09
C PRO A 157 -3.02 -18.20 11.69
N GLY A 158 -2.03 -17.60 11.02
CA GLY A 158 -1.63 -17.98 9.67
C GLY A 158 -2.53 -17.44 8.55
N GLU A 159 -3.52 -16.64 8.87
CA GLU A 159 -4.44 -16.03 7.91
C GLU A 159 -3.92 -14.70 7.38
N ILE A 160 -4.08 -14.47 6.08
CA ILE A 160 -4.03 -13.16 5.43
C ILE A 160 -5.47 -12.73 5.16
N LEU A 161 -6.02 -11.89 6.03
CA LEU A 161 -7.37 -11.33 5.91
C LEU A 161 -7.33 -10.03 5.12
N GLY A 162 -7.90 -10.04 3.91
CA GLY A 162 -8.03 -8.87 3.04
C GLY A 162 -9.15 -7.94 3.52
N LEU A 163 -8.90 -6.63 3.48
CA LEU A 163 -9.89 -5.59 3.74
C LEU A 163 -10.13 -4.82 2.45
N ALA A 164 -11.26 -5.05 1.80
CA ALA A 164 -11.63 -4.47 0.51
C ALA A 164 -12.70 -3.37 0.65
N GLY A 165 -13.03 -2.72 -0.46
CA GLY A 165 -14.06 -1.67 -0.56
C GLY A 165 -13.50 -0.36 -1.06
N LEU A 166 -14.37 0.59 -1.40
CA LEU A 166 -13.95 1.89 -1.91
C LEU A 166 -13.04 2.60 -0.91
N GLN A 167 -12.15 3.44 -1.41
CA GLN A 167 -11.21 4.18 -0.57
C GLN A 167 -11.95 5.02 0.49
N GLY A 168 -11.47 4.99 1.73
CA GLY A 168 -12.06 5.77 2.83
C GLY A 168 -13.29 5.14 3.50
N GLN A 169 -13.67 3.91 3.16
CA GLN A 169 -14.84 3.24 3.72
C GLN A 169 -14.61 2.56 5.08
N GLY A 170 -13.46 2.79 5.72
CA GLY A 170 -13.22 2.34 7.10
C GLY A 170 -12.05 1.38 7.28
N GLN A 171 -11.47 0.84 6.22
CA GLN A 171 -10.36 -0.15 6.25
C GLN A 171 -9.15 0.39 7.04
N SER A 172 -8.58 1.52 6.58
CA SER A 172 -7.47 2.18 7.28
C SER A 172 -7.84 2.64 8.70
N ALA A 173 -9.11 3.07 8.91
CA ALA A 173 -9.58 3.48 10.22
C ALA A 173 -9.62 2.30 11.20
N LEU A 174 -10.05 1.11 10.77
CA LEU A 174 -10.00 -0.12 11.55
C LEU A 174 -8.57 -0.49 11.93
N LEU A 175 -7.64 -0.50 10.95
CA LEU A 175 -6.23 -0.82 11.20
C LEU A 175 -5.58 0.15 12.19
N LYS A 176 -5.84 1.46 12.04
CA LYS A 176 -5.38 2.50 12.97
C LYS A 176 -6.01 2.37 14.34
N GLY A 177 -7.28 1.94 14.42
CA GLY A 177 -7.97 1.65 15.68
C GLY A 177 -7.32 0.51 16.43
N LEU A 178 -7.08 -0.61 15.78
CA LEU A 178 -6.39 -1.77 16.33
C LEU A 178 -4.96 -1.45 16.78
N PHE A 179 -4.29 -0.55 16.07
CA PHE A 179 -2.93 -0.12 16.44
C PHE A 179 -2.91 0.95 17.53
N GLY A 180 -4.07 1.56 17.85
CA GLY A 180 -4.16 2.65 18.84
C GLY A 180 -3.65 4.00 18.35
N ALA A 181 -3.53 4.20 17.03
CA ALA A 181 -3.27 5.50 16.41
C ALA A 181 -4.54 6.35 16.32
N ASN A 182 -5.70 5.70 16.18
CA ASN A 182 -7.04 6.27 16.30
C ASN A 182 -7.91 5.30 17.11
N PRO A 183 -7.79 5.29 18.46
CA PRO A 183 -8.39 4.27 19.31
C PRO A 183 -9.91 4.17 19.13
N PHE A 184 -10.45 2.97 19.30
CA PHE A 184 -11.89 2.77 19.34
C PHE A 184 -12.50 3.51 20.54
N THR A 185 -13.64 4.14 20.29
CA THR A 185 -14.43 4.81 21.34
C THR A 185 -15.33 3.83 22.07
N SER A 186 -15.68 2.71 21.43
CA SER A 186 -16.41 1.58 22.04
C SER A 186 -16.13 0.28 21.28
N GLY A 187 -16.56 -0.83 21.88
CA GLY A 187 -16.32 -2.17 21.37
C GLY A 187 -15.18 -2.86 22.12
N ASP A 188 -15.05 -4.16 21.93
CA ASP A 188 -14.08 -5.00 22.60
C ASP A 188 -13.09 -5.60 21.60
N VAL A 189 -11.83 -5.68 21.99
CA VAL A 189 -10.78 -6.36 21.23
C VAL A 189 -10.19 -7.46 22.10
N GLN A 190 -10.14 -8.67 21.57
CA GLN A 190 -9.44 -9.81 22.17
C GLN A 190 -8.32 -10.27 21.24
N PHE A 191 -7.16 -10.54 21.83
CA PHE A 191 -6.03 -11.08 21.09
C PHE A 191 -5.40 -12.24 21.85
N ALA A 192 -5.19 -13.36 21.15
CA ALA A 192 -4.71 -14.63 21.74
C ALA A 192 -5.54 -15.07 22.97
N GLY A 193 -6.87 -14.92 22.89
CA GLY A 193 -7.82 -15.27 23.94
C GLY A 193 -7.89 -14.30 25.13
N GLN A 194 -7.17 -13.20 25.09
CA GLN A 194 -7.16 -12.20 26.16
C GLN A 194 -7.75 -10.87 25.69
N LYS A 195 -8.57 -10.23 26.52
CA LYS A 195 -9.05 -8.88 26.28
C LYS A 195 -7.88 -7.90 26.31
N VAL A 196 -7.72 -7.09 25.26
CA VAL A 196 -6.67 -6.08 25.15
C VAL A 196 -7.28 -4.69 25.01
N THR A 197 -6.75 -3.74 25.77
CA THR A 197 -7.13 -2.32 25.64
C THR A 197 -5.97 -1.56 25.01
N ILE A 198 -6.20 -1.01 23.82
CA ILE A 198 -5.19 -0.32 23.05
C ILE A 198 -5.62 1.14 22.86
N ALA A 199 -5.11 2.01 23.71
CA ALA A 199 -5.36 3.45 23.65
C ALA A 199 -4.21 4.24 22.99
N LYS A 200 -3.06 3.58 22.72
CA LYS A 200 -1.89 4.20 22.07
C LYS A 200 -1.00 3.15 21.40
N PRO A 201 -0.24 3.51 20.36
CA PRO A 201 0.61 2.58 19.58
C PRO A 201 1.59 1.76 20.42
N ALA A 202 2.18 2.33 21.47
CA ALA A 202 3.11 1.58 22.32
C ALA A 202 2.48 0.35 23.00
N GLN A 203 1.18 0.41 23.34
CA GLN A 203 0.46 -0.74 23.88
C GLN A 203 0.25 -1.83 22.83
N ALA A 204 -0.09 -1.44 21.58
CA ALA A 204 -0.19 -2.37 20.45
C ALA A 204 1.14 -3.10 20.23
N VAL A 205 2.25 -2.35 20.18
CA VAL A 205 3.60 -2.91 20.02
C VAL A 205 3.94 -3.90 21.15
N HIS A 206 3.62 -3.57 22.41
CA HIS A 206 3.83 -4.46 23.54
C HIS A 206 3.00 -5.75 23.45
N ASN A 207 1.82 -5.72 22.85
CA ASN A 207 0.99 -6.89 22.59
C ASN A 207 1.45 -7.70 21.36
N GLY A 208 2.48 -7.25 20.65
CA GLY A 208 3.00 -7.93 19.45
C GLY A 208 2.30 -7.53 18.17
N PHE A 209 1.71 -6.34 18.12
CA PHE A 209 1.12 -5.78 16.92
C PHE A 209 2.17 -4.96 16.18
N ALA A 210 2.13 -5.02 14.86
CA ALA A 210 2.90 -4.17 13.96
C ALA A 210 1.95 -3.45 13.00
N TYR A 211 2.30 -2.22 12.61
CA TYR A 211 1.51 -1.43 11.67
C TYR A 211 2.40 -0.81 10.61
N VAL A 212 2.13 -1.15 9.34
CA VAL A 212 2.83 -0.57 8.19
C VAL A 212 1.86 0.36 7.47
N SER A 213 2.21 1.65 7.38
CA SER A 213 1.44 2.66 6.66
C SER A 213 1.92 2.81 5.22
N GLY A 214 0.98 3.01 4.28
CA GLY A 214 1.28 3.44 2.91
C GLY A 214 1.72 4.90 2.81
N ASP A 215 1.41 5.74 3.80
CA ASP A 215 1.90 7.13 3.87
C ASP A 215 3.30 7.18 4.53
N ARG A 216 4.30 6.94 3.69
CA ARG A 216 5.70 6.86 4.13
C ARG A 216 6.22 8.17 4.72
N GLY A 217 5.86 9.29 4.10
CA GLY A 217 6.38 10.61 4.47
C GLY A 217 5.88 11.07 5.83
N ARG A 218 4.62 10.79 6.11
CA ARG A 218 3.95 11.23 7.34
C ARG A 218 4.11 10.25 8.50
N ASP A 219 3.85 8.96 8.24
CA ASP A 219 3.61 8.00 9.30
C ASP A 219 4.79 7.02 9.50
N ALA A 220 5.65 6.82 8.50
CA ALA A 220 6.63 5.73 8.56
C ALA A 220 8.08 6.21 8.73
N SER A 221 8.46 7.36 8.15
CA SER A 221 9.85 7.78 8.08
C SER A 221 10.25 8.73 9.21
N PHE A 222 11.33 8.40 9.91
CA PHE A 222 12.06 9.37 10.74
C PHE A 222 13.06 10.09 9.83
N GLN A 223 12.59 11.14 9.16
CA GLN A 223 13.39 11.94 8.25
C GLN A 223 14.64 12.52 8.95
N GLY A 224 15.77 12.58 8.24
CA GLY A 224 17.03 13.04 8.79
C GLY A 224 17.73 12.07 9.76
N ARG A 225 17.11 10.92 10.08
CA ARG A 225 17.71 9.85 10.86
C ARG A 225 18.33 8.78 9.98
N SER A 226 19.29 8.04 10.54
CA SER A 226 19.98 6.96 9.84
C SER A 226 19.03 5.77 9.57
N ILE A 227 19.42 4.92 8.63
CA ILE A 227 18.74 3.64 8.35
C ILE A 227 18.67 2.80 9.63
N PHE A 228 19.76 2.75 10.40
CA PHE A 228 19.82 2.03 11.67
C PHE A 228 18.78 2.55 12.68
N GLU A 229 18.72 3.87 12.91
CA GLU A 229 17.75 4.47 13.84
C GLU A 229 16.32 4.19 13.40
N ASN A 230 16.05 4.23 12.07
CA ASN A 230 14.77 3.87 11.52
C ASN A 230 14.42 2.39 11.77
N LEU A 231 15.36 1.47 11.64
CA LEU A 231 15.15 0.04 11.86
C LEU A 231 14.89 -0.33 13.32
N VAL A 232 15.61 0.29 14.27
CA VAL A 232 15.54 -0.10 15.68
C VAL A 232 14.36 0.51 16.43
N ALA A 233 13.68 1.51 15.89
CA ALA A 233 12.68 2.31 16.59
C ALA A 233 11.56 1.45 17.21
N ALA A 234 10.93 0.57 16.44
CA ALA A 234 9.86 -0.31 16.94
C ALA A 234 10.40 -1.34 17.96
N LEU A 235 11.61 -1.85 17.73
CA LEU A 235 12.26 -2.81 18.62
C LEU A 235 12.56 -2.20 20.00
N MET A 236 12.97 -0.92 20.05
CA MET A 236 13.18 -0.18 21.29
C MET A 236 11.89 -0.10 22.12
N VAL A 237 10.76 0.18 21.47
CA VAL A 237 9.45 0.19 22.11
C VAL A 237 9.07 -1.21 22.60
N ARG A 238 9.20 -2.22 21.73
CA ARG A 238 8.85 -3.63 22.05
C ARG A 238 9.59 -4.15 23.27
N GLU A 239 10.88 -3.87 23.35
CA GLU A 239 11.76 -4.35 24.44
C GLU A 239 11.88 -3.35 25.60
N LYS A 240 11.12 -2.25 25.58
CA LYS A 240 11.16 -1.19 26.62
C LYS A 240 12.57 -0.65 26.88
N LYS A 241 13.40 -0.63 25.84
CA LYS A 241 14.78 -0.12 25.92
C LYS A 241 14.81 1.40 25.85
N LYS A 242 15.56 2.01 26.77
CA LYS A 242 15.75 3.48 26.81
C LYS A 242 17.02 3.95 26.09
N LEU A 243 17.96 3.04 25.88
CA LEU A 243 19.27 3.35 25.26
C LEU A 243 19.51 2.46 24.06
N ILE A 244 19.94 3.08 22.97
CA ILE A 244 20.39 2.39 21.77
C ILE A 244 21.82 1.91 21.99
N ARG A 245 22.05 0.59 21.88
CA ARG A 245 23.35 -0.05 21.90
C ARG A 245 23.66 -0.62 20.52
N PRO A 246 24.35 0.12 19.63
CA PRO A 246 24.57 -0.29 18.24
C PRO A 246 25.21 -1.67 18.11
N ALA A 247 26.20 -1.98 18.93
CA ALA A 247 26.91 -3.26 18.86
C ALA A 247 26.00 -4.48 19.04
N THR A 248 24.92 -4.37 19.84
CA THR A 248 23.96 -5.47 20.07
C THR A 248 22.78 -5.46 19.13
N LEU A 249 22.38 -4.29 18.61
CA LEU A 249 21.17 -4.12 17.82
C LEU A 249 21.45 -4.20 16.31
N LYS A 250 22.58 -3.68 15.83
CA LYS A 250 22.92 -3.71 14.39
C LYS A 250 22.86 -5.13 13.80
N PRO A 251 23.45 -6.18 14.39
CA PRO A 251 23.38 -7.52 13.79
C PRO A 251 21.94 -8.06 13.67
N ARG A 252 21.07 -7.74 14.64
CA ARG A 252 19.69 -8.20 14.65
C ARG A 252 18.85 -7.57 13.54
N VAL A 253 18.96 -6.24 13.37
CA VAL A 253 18.19 -5.54 12.35
C VAL A 253 18.82 -5.69 10.96
N GLN A 254 20.13 -5.95 10.87
CA GLN A 254 20.82 -6.29 9.62
C GLN A 254 20.21 -7.56 9.02
N LYS A 255 20.09 -8.62 9.84
CA LYS A 255 19.51 -9.88 9.38
C LYS A 255 18.13 -9.66 8.76
N VAL A 256 17.26 -8.90 9.42
CA VAL A 256 15.90 -8.65 8.90
C VAL A 256 15.93 -7.82 7.61
N ALA A 257 16.84 -6.84 7.50
CA ALA A 257 17.01 -6.05 6.27
C ALA A 257 17.57 -6.90 5.11
N ASP A 258 18.44 -7.86 5.41
CA ASP A 258 19.00 -8.81 4.42
C ASP A 258 17.92 -9.80 3.95
N ASP A 259 17.08 -10.30 4.86
CA ASP A 259 15.94 -11.17 4.54
C ASP A 259 14.96 -10.46 3.57
N MET A 260 14.82 -9.13 3.72
CA MET A 260 14.07 -8.25 2.81
C MET A 260 14.83 -7.87 1.54
N LYS A 261 16.06 -8.34 1.34
CA LYS A 261 16.93 -7.97 0.22
C LYS A 261 17.03 -6.45 0.03
N THR A 262 17.11 -5.71 1.13
CA THR A 262 17.19 -4.23 1.10
C THR A 262 18.60 -3.79 0.71
N LYS A 263 18.71 -2.93 -0.30
CA LYS A 263 20.02 -2.43 -0.79
C LYS A 263 20.33 -1.08 -0.17
N PHE A 264 21.41 -0.99 0.58
CA PHE A 264 22.00 0.25 1.11
C PHE A 264 23.51 0.13 1.27
N ALA A 265 24.21 1.26 1.18
CA ALA A 265 25.68 1.29 1.29
C ALA A 265 26.16 1.13 2.75
N GLY A 266 25.34 1.52 3.72
CA GLY A 266 25.63 1.40 5.15
C GLY A 266 24.47 1.85 6.02
N MET A 267 24.34 1.25 7.21
CA MET A 267 23.23 1.55 8.13
C MET A 267 23.29 2.97 8.74
N ASP A 268 24.45 3.59 8.73
CA ASP A 268 24.63 4.94 9.30
C ASP A 268 24.26 6.05 8.29
N MET A 269 23.90 5.68 7.04
CA MET A 269 23.42 6.60 6.03
C MET A 269 22.01 7.12 6.35
N PRO A 270 21.67 8.38 6.01
CA PRO A 270 20.32 8.90 6.16
C PRO A 270 19.32 8.09 5.35
N ILE A 271 18.10 7.86 5.88
CA ILE A 271 17.03 7.10 5.21
C ILE A 271 16.65 7.72 3.85
N GLY A 272 16.73 9.03 3.72
CA GLY A 272 16.42 9.75 2.48
C GLY A 272 17.34 9.45 1.31
N THR A 273 18.49 8.77 1.52
CA THR A 273 19.40 8.34 0.44
C THR A 273 18.89 7.11 -0.31
N LEU A 274 17.87 6.44 0.21
CA LEU A 274 17.29 5.25 -0.38
C LEU A 274 16.18 5.59 -1.38
N SER A 275 16.04 4.75 -2.43
CA SER A 275 14.87 4.77 -3.29
C SER A 275 13.60 4.46 -2.49
N GLY A 276 12.42 4.88 -3.00
CA GLY A 276 11.14 4.67 -2.33
C GLY A 276 10.87 3.19 -1.98
N GLY A 277 11.18 2.27 -2.87
CA GLY A 277 11.04 0.82 -2.62
C GLY A 277 11.97 0.32 -1.51
N ASN A 278 13.24 0.76 -1.47
CA ASN A 278 14.15 0.40 -0.38
C ASN A 278 13.75 1.04 0.95
N GLN A 279 13.22 2.28 0.95
CA GLN A 279 12.66 2.88 2.17
C GLN A 279 11.50 2.03 2.71
N GLN A 280 10.58 1.58 1.85
CA GLN A 280 9.47 0.73 2.26
C GLN A 280 9.96 -0.59 2.86
N LYS A 281 10.96 -1.22 2.26
CA LYS A 281 11.59 -2.42 2.82
C LYS A 281 12.17 -2.18 4.22
N ILE A 282 12.80 -1.02 4.47
CA ILE A 282 13.27 -0.62 5.82
C ILE A 282 12.11 -0.46 6.80
N PHE A 283 10.99 0.15 6.37
CA PHE A 283 9.84 0.34 7.27
C PHE A 283 9.17 -0.98 7.63
N ILE A 284 9.08 -1.92 6.71
CA ILE A 284 8.60 -3.27 6.97
C ILE A 284 9.59 -4.01 7.89
N SER A 285 10.90 -3.96 7.58
CA SER A 285 11.96 -4.58 8.39
C SER A 285 11.97 -4.09 9.83
N ARG A 286 11.67 -2.80 10.08
CA ARG A 286 11.50 -2.23 11.42
C ARG A 286 10.49 -3.03 12.26
N TRP A 287 9.36 -3.38 11.65
CA TRP A 287 8.30 -4.10 12.34
C TRP A 287 8.61 -5.58 12.48
N LEU A 288 9.15 -6.21 11.44
CA LEU A 288 9.55 -7.62 11.50
C LEU A 288 10.62 -7.89 12.55
N ALA A 289 11.51 -6.93 12.80
CA ALA A 289 12.51 -7.02 13.88
C ALA A 289 11.87 -7.20 15.28
N THR A 290 10.59 -6.87 15.43
CA THR A 290 9.85 -7.05 16.70
C THR A 290 9.24 -8.45 16.83
N ALA A 291 9.36 -9.32 15.82
CA ALA A 291 8.68 -10.62 15.73
C ALA A 291 7.17 -10.49 16.04
N PRO A 292 6.41 -9.76 15.21
CA PRO A 292 5.01 -9.49 15.49
C PRO A 292 4.14 -10.73 15.34
N LYS A 293 3.08 -10.80 16.14
CA LYS A 293 2.04 -11.84 16.04
C LYS A 293 0.85 -11.39 15.21
N LEU A 294 0.62 -10.08 15.12
CA LEU A 294 -0.40 -9.44 14.30
C LEU A 294 0.25 -8.35 13.45
N LEU A 295 0.14 -8.48 12.12
CA LEU A 295 0.57 -7.47 11.16
C LEU A 295 -0.65 -6.74 10.61
N LEU A 296 -0.64 -5.42 10.73
CA LEU A 296 -1.64 -4.51 10.20
C LEU A 296 -1.00 -3.76 9.03
N LEU A 297 -1.39 -4.09 7.80
CA LEU A 297 -0.79 -3.58 6.57
C LEU A 297 -1.79 -2.66 5.87
N ASP A 298 -1.56 -1.36 5.99
CA ASP A 298 -2.43 -0.30 5.48
C ASP A 298 -1.84 0.27 4.18
N ASP A 299 -2.23 -0.28 3.05
CA ASP A 299 -1.77 0.07 1.70
C ASP A 299 -0.21 0.02 1.55
N PRO A 300 0.43 -1.09 1.95
CA PRO A 300 1.88 -1.17 2.08
C PRO A 300 2.61 -1.14 0.73
N THR A 301 1.91 -1.40 -0.37
CA THR A 301 2.40 -1.47 -1.75
C THR A 301 2.35 -0.14 -2.47
N LYS A 302 1.73 0.87 -1.88
CA LYS A 302 1.55 2.18 -2.50
C LYS A 302 2.89 2.82 -2.91
N GLY A 303 3.03 3.12 -4.20
CA GLY A 303 4.22 3.78 -4.75
C GLY A 303 5.50 2.97 -4.60
N ILE A 304 5.43 1.65 -4.71
CA ILE A 304 6.58 0.76 -4.86
C ILE A 304 6.50 0.01 -6.18
N ASP A 305 7.66 -0.35 -6.72
CA ASP A 305 7.76 -1.06 -7.98
C ASP A 305 7.28 -2.52 -7.87
N LEU A 306 6.95 -3.12 -9.03
CA LEU A 306 6.39 -4.45 -9.11
C LEU A 306 7.28 -5.54 -8.50
N GLY A 307 8.61 -5.39 -8.62
CA GLY A 307 9.55 -6.34 -8.01
C GLY A 307 9.53 -6.28 -6.49
N ALA A 308 9.48 -5.07 -5.92
CA ALA A 308 9.36 -4.87 -4.48
C ALA A 308 8.00 -5.33 -3.93
N LYS A 309 6.90 -5.20 -4.72
CA LYS A 309 5.59 -5.78 -4.38
C LYS A 309 5.67 -7.30 -4.24
N ALA A 310 6.27 -7.98 -5.21
CA ALA A 310 6.44 -9.44 -5.19
C ALA A 310 7.23 -9.92 -3.95
N ASP A 311 8.34 -9.23 -3.61
CA ASP A 311 9.12 -9.54 -2.39
C ASP A 311 8.25 -9.35 -1.12
N LEU A 312 7.42 -8.29 -1.06
CA LEU A 312 6.54 -8.02 0.08
C LEU A 312 5.48 -9.12 0.25
N PHE A 313 4.80 -9.52 -0.83
CA PHE A 313 3.77 -10.55 -0.76
C PHE A 313 4.34 -11.93 -0.41
N ALA A 314 5.52 -12.27 -0.94
CA ALA A 314 6.24 -13.48 -0.54
C ALA A 314 6.55 -13.47 0.98
N LEU A 315 6.97 -12.32 1.51
CA LEU A 315 7.20 -12.16 2.93
C LEU A 315 5.92 -12.26 3.76
N MET A 316 4.82 -11.62 3.32
CA MET A 316 3.53 -11.73 4.00
C MET A 316 3.12 -13.20 4.16
N ARG A 317 3.20 -13.99 3.09
CA ARG A 317 2.91 -15.43 3.15
C ARG A 317 3.87 -16.16 4.10
N GLN A 318 5.15 -15.87 4.05
CA GLN A 318 6.13 -16.47 4.98
C GLN A 318 5.80 -16.15 6.45
N GLN A 319 5.37 -14.93 6.76
CA GLN A 319 4.97 -14.56 8.12
C GLN A 319 3.66 -15.26 8.56
N ALA A 320 2.71 -15.37 7.63
CA ALA A 320 1.47 -16.11 7.87
C ALA A 320 1.77 -17.60 8.11
N ASP A 321 2.61 -18.23 7.28
CA ASP A 321 3.04 -19.64 7.44
C ASP A 321 3.77 -19.87 8.78
N ALA A 322 4.44 -18.84 9.31
CA ALA A 322 5.03 -18.87 10.64
C ALA A 322 4.01 -18.65 11.79
N GLY A 323 2.72 -18.52 11.47
CA GLY A 323 1.61 -18.39 12.42
C GLY A 323 1.22 -16.95 12.77
N ALA A 324 1.77 -15.94 12.11
CA ALA A 324 1.31 -14.57 12.29
C ALA A 324 -0.08 -14.37 11.64
N THR A 325 -0.93 -13.56 12.26
CA THR A 325 -2.20 -13.09 11.68
C THR A 325 -1.94 -11.80 10.93
N ILE A 326 -2.45 -11.66 9.72
CA ILE A 326 -2.23 -10.48 8.88
C ILE A 326 -3.57 -9.88 8.47
N LEU A 327 -3.79 -8.60 8.76
CA LEU A 327 -4.86 -7.80 8.18
C LEU A 327 -4.24 -6.90 7.11
N PHE A 328 -4.73 -7.03 5.88
CA PHE A 328 -4.13 -6.39 4.71
C PHE A 328 -5.18 -5.56 3.95
N TYR A 329 -4.94 -4.27 3.83
CA TYR A 329 -5.66 -3.35 2.94
C TYR A 329 -4.74 -2.93 1.79
N SER A 330 -5.24 -2.90 0.58
CA SER A 330 -4.61 -2.29 -0.59
C SER A 330 -5.61 -1.43 -1.34
N SER A 331 -5.15 -0.33 -1.92
CA SER A 331 -5.90 0.47 -2.88
C SER A 331 -6.05 -0.22 -4.24
N GLU A 332 -5.32 -1.32 -4.48
CA GLU A 332 -5.39 -2.16 -5.67
C GLU A 332 -6.16 -3.44 -5.37
N ASP A 333 -7.41 -3.51 -5.81
CA ASP A 333 -8.31 -4.66 -5.58
C ASP A 333 -7.72 -6.00 -6.05
N ALA A 334 -6.93 -5.97 -7.12
CA ALA A 334 -6.26 -7.16 -7.66
C ALA A 334 -5.29 -7.79 -6.63
N GLU A 335 -4.58 -6.96 -5.86
CA GLU A 335 -3.67 -7.45 -4.82
C GLU A 335 -4.43 -8.18 -3.70
N ILE A 336 -5.57 -7.63 -3.27
CA ILE A 336 -6.40 -8.26 -2.24
C ILE A 336 -6.94 -9.60 -2.74
N LEU A 337 -7.45 -9.63 -3.98
CA LEU A 337 -7.98 -10.85 -4.60
C LEU A 337 -6.91 -11.93 -4.79
N GLU A 338 -5.66 -11.54 -5.07
CA GLU A 338 -4.57 -12.49 -5.33
C GLU A 338 -3.98 -13.08 -4.05
N TYR A 339 -3.80 -12.26 -3.01
CA TYR A 339 -2.99 -12.64 -1.84
C TYR A 339 -3.77 -12.93 -0.56
N ALA A 340 -5.03 -12.49 -0.45
CA ALA A 340 -5.85 -12.76 0.73
C ALA A 340 -6.39 -14.20 0.73
N ASP A 341 -6.49 -14.79 1.91
CA ASP A 341 -7.14 -16.09 2.12
C ASP A 341 -8.67 -15.92 2.26
N ARG A 342 -9.10 -14.77 2.79
CA ARG A 342 -10.48 -14.34 2.98
C ARG A 342 -10.56 -12.83 2.88
N ILE A 343 -11.69 -12.27 2.44
CA ILE A 343 -11.87 -10.84 2.23
C ILE A 343 -13.09 -10.34 3.00
N LEU A 344 -12.92 -9.24 3.76
CA LEU A 344 -14.00 -8.47 4.33
C LEU A 344 -14.17 -7.19 3.49
N VAL A 345 -15.37 -6.99 2.93
CA VAL A 345 -15.67 -5.81 2.12
C VAL A 345 -16.32 -4.74 3.00
N PHE A 346 -15.81 -3.52 2.90
CA PHE A 346 -16.27 -2.37 3.68
C PHE A 346 -17.15 -1.46 2.84
N ASN A 347 -18.26 -1.01 3.46
CA ASN A 347 -19.11 0.06 2.95
C ASN A 347 -19.61 0.92 4.13
N GLY A 348 -19.45 2.25 4.04
CA GLY A 348 -19.94 3.20 5.03
C GLY A 348 -19.43 2.98 6.46
N GLY A 349 -18.21 2.42 6.62
CA GLY A 349 -17.62 2.12 7.93
C GLY A 349 -18.08 0.80 8.55
N ARG A 350 -18.76 -0.05 7.81
CA ARG A 350 -19.27 -1.37 8.21
C ARG A 350 -18.74 -2.44 7.29
N ILE A 351 -18.73 -3.68 7.74
CA ILE A 351 -18.52 -4.84 6.87
C ILE A 351 -19.84 -5.13 6.16
N SER A 352 -19.83 -5.03 4.84
CA SER A 352 -20.99 -5.30 3.97
C SER A 352 -21.04 -6.75 3.51
N ALA A 353 -19.88 -7.40 3.34
CA ALA A 353 -19.79 -8.81 2.95
C ALA A 353 -18.50 -9.44 3.44
N GLU A 354 -18.51 -10.75 3.58
CA GLU A 354 -17.37 -11.63 3.74
C GLU A 354 -17.29 -12.56 2.54
N LEU A 355 -16.14 -12.57 1.86
CA LEU A 355 -15.92 -13.38 0.66
C LEU A 355 -14.85 -14.45 0.94
N THR A 356 -15.15 -15.69 0.54
CA THR A 356 -14.25 -16.85 0.72
C THR A 356 -14.23 -17.72 -0.53
N GLY A 357 -13.14 -18.43 -0.76
CA GLY A 357 -13.04 -19.42 -1.83
C GLY A 357 -13.46 -18.89 -3.20
N GLU A 358 -14.47 -19.49 -3.81
CA GLU A 358 -14.95 -19.15 -5.15
C GLU A 358 -15.71 -17.80 -5.21
N ASP A 359 -16.20 -17.30 -4.06
CA ASP A 359 -16.87 -16.00 -3.99
C ASP A 359 -15.90 -14.81 -4.07
N MET A 360 -14.59 -15.04 -3.92
CA MET A 360 -13.55 -14.02 -4.02
C MET A 360 -13.32 -13.63 -5.48
N THR A 361 -14.27 -12.87 -6.03
CA THR A 361 -14.25 -12.36 -7.41
C THR A 361 -14.31 -10.84 -7.46
N PRO A 362 -13.77 -10.20 -8.52
CA PRO A 362 -13.89 -8.74 -8.69
C PRO A 362 -15.33 -8.25 -8.67
N ILE A 363 -16.25 -9.04 -9.25
CA ILE A 363 -17.69 -8.70 -9.34
C ILE A 363 -18.32 -8.67 -7.95
N ASN A 364 -18.14 -9.73 -7.16
CA ASN A 364 -18.71 -9.82 -5.82
C ASN A 364 -18.14 -8.74 -4.89
N MET A 365 -16.83 -8.49 -4.99
CA MET A 365 -16.17 -7.45 -4.20
C MET A 365 -16.70 -6.06 -4.55
N THR A 366 -16.83 -5.73 -5.84
CA THR A 366 -17.39 -4.46 -6.30
C THR A 366 -18.84 -4.30 -5.86
N ARG A 367 -19.69 -5.32 -6.06
CA ARG A 367 -21.10 -5.30 -5.65
C ARG A 367 -21.23 -5.00 -4.15
N ALA A 368 -20.49 -5.70 -3.31
CA ALA A 368 -20.50 -5.50 -1.87
C ALA A 368 -19.97 -4.12 -1.45
N ALA A 369 -18.98 -3.57 -2.18
CA ALA A 369 -18.42 -2.24 -1.91
C ALA A 369 -19.40 -1.09 -2.20
N TYR A 370 -20.33 -1.29 -3.15
CA TYR A 370 -21.38 -0.29 -3.47
C TYR A 370 -22.67 -0.47 -2.66
N GLY A 371 -22.81 -1.56 -1.89
CA GLY A 371 -23.96 -1.79 -1.04
C GLY A 371 -25.18 -2.40 -1.76
N ASP A 372 -25.02 -2.87 -2.98
CA ASP A 372 -25.99 -3.75 -3.63
C ASP A 372 -25.87 -5.13 -2.98
N ALA A 373 -26.54 -5.28 -1.84
CA ALA A 373 -26.77 -6.59 -1.26
C ALA A 373 -27.65 -7.39 -2.24
N ALA A 374 -27.24 -8.62 -2.50
CA ALA A 374 -28.00 -9.59 -3.29
C ALA A 374 -29.39 -9.83 -2.71
#